data_f40f13c68819188d64cbd7d8e9a75337
#
_entry.id   f40f13c68819188d64cbd7d8e9a75337
#
_cell.length_a   1.000
_cell.length_b   1.000
_cell.length_c   1.000
_cell.angle_alpha   90.00
_cell.angle_beta   90.00
_cell.angle_gamma   90.00
#
_symmetry.space_group_name_H-M   'P 1'
#
loop_
_entity.id
_entity.type
_entity.pdbx_description
1 polymer ?
#
loop_
_entity_poly.entity_id
_entity_poly.type
_entity_poly.pdbx_seq_one_letter_code
_entity_poly.pdbx_strand_id
1 'polypeptide(L)'
;TIRSFSSRMPWRSYQTSWSLLGSHDTARIRSVAGRDGHHVAVGLMMTLPGTPMIFAGDEIGATGLWGEDSRTTFPWNRPDEWDRETYSIYRQLIGLRKTSSALSEGGLRWIHSGQDAVVFVRESGEDALVVVATRAATSEVDVNLDHFYGPHQLVQVFGSSVTLEDNRLKFSASGAEFFVWRMTS
;
A
#
# COMPACT_ATOMS: atom_id res chain seq x y z
N THR A 1 -13.99 -6.31 -6.59
CA THR A 1 -13.05 -5.94 -5.52
C THR A 1 -11.78 -6.79 -5.59
N ILE A 2 -10.68 -6.37 -4.96
CA ILE A 2 -9.38 -7.10 -4.94
C ILE A 2 -9.58 -8.55 -4.47
N ARG A 3 -10.31 -8.76 -3.37
CA ARG A 3 -10.56 -10.09 -2.82
C ARG A 3 -11.34 -11.00 -3.79
N SER A 4 -12.35 -10.48 -4.44
CA SER A 4 -13.13 -11.25 -5.42
C SER A 4 -12.32 -11.59 -6.67
N PHE A 5 -11.40 -10.74 -7.07
CA PHE A 5 -10.50 -10.98 -8.20
C PHE A 5 -9.45 -12.04 -7.83
N SER A 6 -8.73 -11.85 -6.72
CA SER A 6 -7.65 -12.75 -6.31
C SER A 6 -8.14 -14.17 -5.99
N SER A 7 -9.39 -14.34 -5.51
CA SER A 7 -9.95 -15.65 -5.22
C SER A 7 -10.18 -16.55 -6.46
N ARG A 8 -10.09 -16.00 -7.66
CA ARG A 8 -10.24 -16.72 -8.93
C ARG A 8 -8.93 -17.26 -9.49
N MET A 9 -7.81 -16.94 -8.85
CA MET A 9 -6.48 -17.35 -9.31
C MET A 9 -5.80 -18.26 -8.30
N PRO A 10 -5.01 -19.26 -8.77
CA PRO A 10 -4.11 -19.99 -7.88
C PRO A 10 -3.17 -19.00 -7.16
N TRP A 11 -2.90 -19.27 -5.88
CA TRP A 11 -2.08 -18.37 -5.04
C TRP A 11 -0.73 -18.04 -5.68
N ARG A 12 -0.03 -19.04 -6.23
CA ARG A 12 1.25 -18.83 -6.91
C ARG A 12 1.13 -17.89 -8.10
N SER A 13 0.08 -18.01 -8.89
CA SER A 13 -0.16 -17.10 -10.02
C SER A 13 -0.41 -15.67 -9.55
N TYR A 14 -1.14 -15.51 -8.45
CA TYR A 14 -1.38 -14.19 -7.84
C TYR A 14 -0.07 -13.56 -7.34
N GLN A 15 0.78 -14.33 -6.64
CA GLN A 15 2.08 -13.85 -6.14
C GLN A 15 3.05 -13.44 -7.26
N THR A 16 2.99 -14.07 -8.41
CA THR A 16 3.90 -13.80 -9.55
C THR A 16 3.32 -12.86 -10.59
N SER A 17 2.05 -12.48 -10.48
CA SER A 17 1.42 -11.51 -11.38
C SER A 17 1.96 -10.11 -11.16
N TRP A 18 2.03 -9.33 -12.21
CA TRP A 18 2.40 -7.92 -12.11
C TRP A 18 1.28 -7.10 -11.49
N SER A 19 1.65 -6.29 -10.51
CA SER A 19 0.77 -5.30 -9.87
C SER A 19 1.20 -3.92 -10.35
N LEU A 20 0.33 -3.22 -11.06
CA LEU A 20 0.60 -1.90 -11.63
C LEU A 20 -0.56 -0.94 -11.37
N LEU A 21 -0.26 0.35 -11.24
CA LEU A 21 -1.23 1.42 -11.05
C LEU A 21 -1.55 2.16 -12.36
N GLY A 22 -0.68 2.03 -13.34
CA GLY A 22 -0.80 2.67 -14.64
C GLY A 22 0.17 2.09 -15.65
N SER A 23 -0.03 2.45 -16.91
CA SER A 23 0.82 2.08 -18.04
C SER A 23 0.85 3.21 -19.06
N HIS A 24 1.60 3.02 -20.15
CA HIS A 24 1.62 3.95 -21.27
C HIS A 24 0.29 4.10 -22.02
N ASP A 25 -0.68 3.22 -21.74
CA ASP A 25 -2.01 3.24 -22.37
C ASP A 25 -3.11 3.80 -21.46
N THR A 26 -2.78 4.22 -20.25
CA THR A 26 -3.75 4.69 -19.26
C THR A 26 -3.42 6.09 -18.76
N ALA A 27 -4.41 6.75 -18.15
CA ALA A 27 -4.16 7.94 -17.35
C ALA A 27 -3.18 7.64 -16.20
N ARG A 28 -2.43 8.65 -15.77
CA ARG A 28 -1.54 8.56 -14.60
C ARG A 28 -2.35 8.44 -13.32
N ILE A 29 -1.88 7.60 -12.40
CA ILE A 29 -2.53 7.41 -11.09
C ILE A 29 -2.72 8.73 -10.33
N ARG A 30 -1.77 9.66 -10.41
CA ARG A 30 -1.85 11.00 -9.83
C ARG A 30 -3.07 11.77 -10.34
N SER A 31 -3.35 11.71 -11.62
CA SER A 31 -4.49 12.40 -12.24
C SER A 31 -5.84 11.76 -11.89
N VAL A 32 -5.85 10.43 -11.67
CA VAL A 32 -7.08 9.67 -11.39
C VAL A 32 -7.46 9.74 -9.91
N ALA A 33 -6.49 9.57 -9.02
CA ALA A 33 -6.73 9.38 -7.59
C ALA A 33 -6.37 10.61 -6.73
N GLY A 34 -5.78 11.64 -7.32
CA GLY A 34 -5.21 12.74 -6.59
C GLY A 34 -3.92 12.33 -5.84
N ARG A 35 -3.39 13.24 -5.02
CA ARG A 35 -2.13 13.01 -4.31
C ARG A 35 -2.23 11.91 -3.26
N ASP A 36 -3.18 12.05 -2.34
CA ASP A 36 -3.33 11.13 -1.21
C ASP A 36 -3.78 9.75 -1.68
N GLY A 37 -4.72 9.71 -2.63
CA GLY A 37 -5.15 8.45 -3.26
C GLY A 37 -4.01 7.74 -4.00
N HIS A 38 -3.09 8.48 -4.63
CA HIS A 38 -1.88 7.93 -5.23
C HIS A 38 -0.96 7.31 -4.17
N HIS A 39 -0.75 7.99 -3.02
CA HIS A 39 0.07 7.46 -1.92
C HIS A 39 -0.51 6.16 -1.35
N VAL A 40 -1.83 6.09 -1.16
CA VAL A 40 -2.52 4.86 -0.75
C VAL A 40 -2.39 3.76 -1.80
N ALA A 41 -2.58 4.09 -3.07
CA ALA A 41 -2.48 3.11 -4.15
C ALA A 41 -1.09 2.49 -4.26
N VAL A 42 -0.01 3.28 -4.14
CA VAL A 42 1.35 2.73 -4.12
C VAL A 42 1.62 1.91 -2.87
N GLY A 43 1.08 2.31 -1.71
CA GLY A 43 1.12 1.53 -0.49
C GLY A 43 0.52 0.13 -0.68
N LEU A 44 -0.67 0.06 -1.24
CA LEU A 44 -1.33 -1.20 -1.58
C LEU A 44 -0.55 -2.01 -2.61
N MET A 45 -0.04 -1.38 -3.69
CA MET A 45 0.77 -2.06 -4.70
C MET A 45 2.03 -2.69 -4.11
N MET A 46 2.68 -2.01 -3.17
CA MET A 46 3.91 -2.49 -2.53
C MET A 46 3.68 -3.53 -1.43
N THR A 47 2.47 -3.62 -0.86
CA THR A 47 2.19 -4.53 0.26
C THR A 47 1.31 -5.71 -0.10
N LEU A 48 0.47 -5.62 -1.11
CA LEU A 48 -0.29 -6.77 -1.63
C LEU A 48 0.63 -7.79 -2.33
N PRO A 49 0.19 -9.06 -2.46
CA PRO A 49 0.89 -10.04 -3.29
C PRO A 49 0.99 -9.59 -4.74
N GLY A 50 2.04 -10.02 -5.41
CA GLY A 50 2.33 -9.66 -6.80
C GLY A 50 3.71 -9.04 -6.94
N THR A 51 4.13 -8.80 -8.17
CA THR A 51 5.38 -8.10 -8.51
C THR A 51 5.05 -6.65 -8.84
N PRO A 52 5.38 -5.68 -7.97
CA PRO A 52 5.12 -4.27 -8.24
C PRO A 52 5.82 -3.81 -9.52
N MET A 53 5.08 -3.16 -10.40
CA MET A 53 5.59 -2.51 -11.60
C MET A 53 5.28 -1.01 -11.54
N ILE A 54 6.31 -0.19 -11.60
CA ILE A 54 6.21 1.27 -11.60
C ILE A 54 6.28 1.77 -13.05
N PHE A 55 5.26 2.49 -13.49
CA PHE A 55 5.34 3.23 -14.73
C PHE A 55 6.17 4.49 -14.51
N ALA A 56 7.32 4.58 -15.18
CA ALA A 56 8.30 5.66 -14.98
C ALA A 56 7.66 7.06 -14.99
N GLY A 57 7.89 7.82 -13.93
CA GLY A 57 7.26 9.11 -13.65
C GLY A 57 6.20 9.08 -12.55
N ASP A 58 5.57 7.95 -12.27
CA ASP A 58 4.61 7.86 -11.16
C ASP A 58 5.32 8.15 -9.82
N GLU A 59 6.57 7.68 -9.66
CA GLU A 59 7.38 7.89 -8.46
C GLU A 59 7.75 9.35 -8.18
N ILE A 60 7.60 10.21 -9.17
CA ILE A 60 7.81 11.67 -9.02
C ILE A 60 6.50 12.47 -9.13
N GLY A 61 5.36 11.79 -9.14
CA GLY A 61 4.05 12.40 -9.17
C GLY A 61 3.63 12.95 -10.54
N ALA A 62 4.15 12.39 -11.64
CA ALA A 62 3.76 12.79 -12.99
C ALA A 62 2.26 12.67 -13.20
N THR A 63 1.70 13.59 -13.99
CA THR A 63 0.29 13.65 -14.36
C THR A 63 0.09 13.33 -15.82
N GLY A 64 -1.13 12.94 -16.20
CA GLY A 64 -1.58 12.69 -17.56
C GLY A 64 -3.00 12.15 -17.52
N LEU A 65 -3.88 12.65 -18.37
CA LEU A 65 -5.33 12.37 -18.33
C LEU A 65 -5.74 11.18 -19.21
N TRP A 66 -4.89 10.78 -20.17
CA TRP A 66 -5.07 9.61 -21.04
C TRP A 66 -3.72 9.07 -21.51
N GLY A 67 -3.70 7.99 -22.26
CA GLY A 67 -2.48 7.27 -22.64
C GLY A 67 -1.40 8.14 -23.28
N GLU A 68 -1.73 8.91 -24.33
CA GLU A 68 -0.75 9.77 -25.03
C GLU A 68 -0.26 10.89 -24.13
N ASP A 69 -1.13 11.55 -23.38
CA ASP A 69 -0.80 12.60 -22.42
C ASP A 69 0.10 12.10 -21.28
N SER A 70 -0.02 10.83 -20.96
CA SER A 70 0.78 10.17 -19.92
C SER A 70 2.22 9.83 -20.34
N ARG A 71 2.55 9.92 -21.64
CA ARG A 71 3.86 9.56 -22.22
C ARG A 71 4.82 10.74 -22.27
N THR A 72 4.81 11.57 -21.23
CA THR A 72 5.74 12.70 -21.12
C THR A 72 7.16 12.23 -20.88
N THR A 73 8.15 12.99 -21.37
CA THR A 73 9.57 12.74 -21.12
C THR A 73 9.87 12.87 -19.62
N PHE A 74 10.62 11.90 -19.07
CA PHE A 74 11.04 11.97 -17.68
C PHE A 74 12.00 13.15 -17.46
N PRO A 75 11.75 14.04 -16.50
CA PRO A 75 12.49 15.29 -16.32
C PRO A 75 13.81 15.07 -15.56
N TRP A 76 14.76 14.32 -16.14
CA TRP A 76 16.07 14.00 -15.53
C TRP A 76 16.86 15.22 -15.11
N ASN A 77 16.83 16.26 -15.91
CA ASN A 77 17.59 17.49 -15.70
C ASN A 77 16.85 18.54 -14.86
N ARG A 78 15.66 18.23 -14.37
CA ARG A 78 14.79 19.13 -13.60
C ARG A 78 14.26 18.45 -12.33
N PRO A 79 15.15 18.05 -11.41
CA PRO A 79 14.76 17.36 -10.19
C PRO A 79 13.95 18.23 -9.22
N ASP A 80 13.91 19.53 -9.41
CA ASP A 80 13.06 20.50 -8.73
C ASP A 80 11.57 20.37 -9.11
N GLU A 81 11.25 19.81 -10.25
CA GLU A 81 9.88 19.49 -10.67
C GLU A 81 9.33 18.21 -10.04
N TRP A 82 10.17 17.41 -9.37
CA TRP A 82 9.74 16.16 -8.75
C TRP A 82 8.94 16.41 -7.46
N ASP A 83 7.81 15.75 -7.31
CA ASP A 83 7.15 15.66 -6.02
C ASP A 83 8.00 14.81 -5.05
N ARG A 84 8.78 15.51 -4.23
CA ARG A 84 9.75 14.90 -3.31
C ARG A 84 9.12 14.01 -2.26
N GLU A 85 7.90 14.33 -1.84
CA GLU A 85 7.18 13.51 -0.89
C GLU A 85 6.78 12.18 -1.54
N THR A 86 6.17 12.22 -2.72
CA THR A 86 5.83 11.01 -3.48
C THR A 86 7.08 10.16 -3.75
N TYR A 87 8.18 10.77 -4.16
CA TYR A 87 9.45 10.07 -4.37
C TYR A 87 9.96 9.40 -3.09
N SER A 88 9.88 10.08 -1.96
CA SER A 88 10.27 9.52 -0.65
C SER A 88 9.42 8.32 -0.26
N ILE A 89 8.10 8.40 -0.48
CA ILE A 89 7.14 7.30 -0.20
C ILE A 89 7.49 6.06 -1.03
N TYR A 90 7.71 6.22 -2.34
CA TYR A 90 8.13 5.10 -3.19
C TYR A 90 9.43 4.46 -2.68
N ARG A 91 10.45 5.27 -2.35
CA ARG A 91 11.72 4.75 -1.82
C ARG A 91 11.55 3.98 -0.52
N GLN A 92 10.76 4.51 0.42
CA GLN A 92 10.52 3.86 1.72
C GLN A 92 9.79 2.52 1.53
N LEU A 93 8.73 2.49 0.73
CA LEU A 93 7.93 1.28 0.49
C LEU A 93 8.71 0.22 -0.31
N ILE A 94 9.54 0.63 -1.27
CA ILE A 94 10.46 -0.28 -1.98
C ILE A 94 11.47 -0.87 -0.98
N GLY A 95 12.04 -0.04 -0.11
CA GLY A 95 12.95 -0.48 0.95
C GLY A 95 12.29 -1.50 1.88
N LEU A 96 11.09 -1.18 2.37
CA LEU A 96 10.32 -2.07 3.22
C LEU A 96 10.06 -3.42 2.54
N ARG A 97 9.62 -3.40 1.28
CA ARG A 97 9.35 -4.64 0.53
C ARG A 97 10.61 -5.49 0.30
N LYS A 98 11.75 -4.87 0.03
CA LYS A 98 13.01 -5.57 -0.18
C LYS A 98 13.54 -6.27 1.08
N THR A 99 13.20 -5.76 2.25
CA THR A 99 13.70 -6.26 3.54
C THR A 99 12.69 -7.12 4.29
N SER A 100 11.48 -7.33 3.74
CA SER A 100 10.41 -8.10 4.36
C SER A 100 10.08 -9.36 3.55
N SER A 101 10.29 -10.53 4.15
CA SER A 101 9.84 -11.81 3.60
C SER A 101 8.32 -11.89 3.56
N ALA A 102 7.64 -11.30 4.54
CA ALA A 102 6.18 -11.19 4.54
C ALA A 102 5.65 -10.51 3.27
N LEU A 103 6.29 -9.45 2.78
CA LEU A 103 5.84 -8.74 1.58
C LEU A 103 6.27 -9.42 0.28
N SER A 104 7.46 -10.03 0.23
CA SER A 104 8.00 -10.65 -0.97
C SER A 104 7.33 -12.00 -1.29
N GLU A 105 7.12 -12.86 -0.30
CA GLU A 105 6.64 -14.24 -0.48
C GLU A 105 5.54 -14.67 0.49
N GLY A 106 5.22 -13.82 1.47
CA GLY A 106 4.29 -14.14 2.56
C GLY A 106 2.83 -14.28 2.13
N GLY A 107 2.06 -14.91 3.01
CA GLY A 107 0.62 -15.04 2.92
C GLY A 107 -0.11 -13.70 3.02
N LEU A 108 -1.40 -13.72 2.78
CA LEU A 108 -2.30 -12.57 2.90
C LEU A 108 -3.52 -12.97 3.72
N ARG A 109 -3.75 -12.28 4.83
CA ARG A 109 -4.93 -12.46 5.68
C ARG A 109 -5.71 -11.15 5.79
N TRP A 110 -6.93 -11.13 5.33
CA TRP A 110 -7.84 -10.00 5.51
C TRP A 110 -8.39 -10.00 6.94
N ILE A 111 -8.21 -8.91 7.65
CA ILE A 111 -8.67 -8.73 9.03
C ILE A 111 -9.94 -7.88 9.07
N HIS A 112 -9.95 -6.76 8.35
CA HIS A 112 -11.13 -5.89 8.22
C HIS A 112 -11.35 -5.49 6.77
N SER A 113 -12.61 -5.41 6.37
CA SER A 113 -13.01 -4.95 5.04
C SER A 113 -14.29 -4.13 5.16
N GLY A 114 -14.12 -2.84 5.34
CA GLY A 114 -15.19 -1.83 5.36
C GLY A 114 -15.42 -1.18 3.99
N GLN A 115 -16.28 -0.18 3.98
CA GLN A 115 -16.57 0.60 2.76
C GLN A 115 -15.35 1.41 2.32
N ASP A 116 -14.70 2.11 3.27
CA ASP A 116 -13.63 3.07 3.01
C ASP A 116 -12.30 2.70 3.67
N ALA A 117 -12.25 1.58 4.39
CA ALA A 117 -11.06 1.08 5.07
C ALA A 117 -10.88 -0.42 4.88
N VAL A 118 -9.62 -0.83 4.76
CA VAL A 118 -9.20 -2.22 4.78
C VAL A 118 -8.04 -2.40 5.75
N VAL A 119 -8.05 -3.54 6.45
CA VAL A 119 -6.91 -4.00 7.26
C VAL A 119 -6.58 -5.42 6.84
N PHE A 120 -5.31 -5.67 6.58
CA PHE A 120 -4.83 -7.01 6.27
C PHE A 120 -3.44 -7.25 6.87
N VAL A 121 -3.08 -8.51 7.01
CA VAL A 121 -1.76 -8.93 7.46
C VAL A 121 -1.05 -9.64 6.31
N ARG A 122 0.23 -9.33 6.15
CA ARG A 122 1.19 -10.09 5.36
C ARG A 122 2.10 -10.82 6.33
N GLU A 123 2.31 -12.12 6.11
CA GLU A 123 3.04 -12.97 7.06
C GLU A 123 3.89 -14.02 6.36
N SER A 124 5.15 -14.20 6.83
CA SER A 124 6.06 -15.26 6.39
C SER A 124 7.03 -15.59 7.53
N GLY A 125 6.90 -16.80 8.10
CA GLY A 125 7.66 -17.17 9.28
C GLY A 125 7.40 -16.21 10.44
N GLU A 126 8.46 -15.60 10.96
CA GLU A 126 8.38 -14.63 12.06
C GLU A 126 8.17 -13.17 11.57
N ASP A 127 8.26 -12.90 10.27
CA ASP A 127 8.01 -11.56 9.73
C ASP A 127 6.52 -11.38 9.44
N ALA A 128 5.88 -10.47 10.15
CA ALA A 128 4.47 -10.16 9.98
C ALA A 128 4.23 -8.64 9.99
N LEU A 129 3.47 -8.18 9.02
CA LEU A 129 3.12 -6.77 8.84
C LEU A 129 1.62 -6.58 8.81
N VAL A 130 1.13 -5.69 9.66
CA VAL A 130 -0.26 -5.20 9.62
C VAL A 130 -0.30 -3.98 8.71
N VAL A 131 -1.18 -4.00 7.73
CA VAL A 131 -1.38 -2.94 6.76
C VAL A 131 -2.78 -2.37 6.87
N VAL A 132 -2.85 -1.05 6.95
CA VAL A 132 -4.11 -0.29 6.93
C VAL A 132 -4.10 0.65 5.73
N ALA A 133 -5.20 0.65 5.00
CA ALA A 133 -5.44 1.60 3.92
C ALA A 133 -6.87 2.14 4.00
N THR A 134 -7.00 3.46 3.92
CA THR A 134 -8.28 4.15 3.78
C THR A 134 -8.32 4.89 2.43
N ARG A 135 -9.49 5.01 1.83
CA ARG A 135 -9.69 5.79 0.59
C ARG A 135 -10.44 7.08 0.81
N ALA A 136 -11.08 7.23 1.96
CA ALA A 136 -11.87 8.40 2.35
C ALA A 136 -11.91 8.50 3.87
N ALA A 137 -12.47 9.57 4.39
CA ALA A 137 -12.73 9.72 5.80
C ALA A 137 -13.54 8.52 6.33
N THR A 138 -13.09 7.96 7.42
CA THR A 138 -13.75 6.82 8.07
C THR A 138 -13.88 7.06 9.56
N SER A 139 -15.01 6.63 10.11
CA SER A 139 -15.21 6.59 11.56
C SER A 139 -14.27 5.57 12.21
N GLU A 140 -14.22 5.55 13.53
CA GLU A 140 -13.37 4.64 14.28
C GLU A 140 -13.52 3.20 13.80
N VAL A 141 -12.41 2.61 13.38
CA VAL A 141 -12.26 1.19 13.08
C VAL A 141 -11.52 0.57 14.26
N ASP A 142 -12.11 -0.43 14.86
CA ASP A 142 -11.55 -1.15 16.02
C ASP A 142 -11.32 -2.61 15.63
N VAL A 143 -10.07 -3.02 15.60
CA VAL A 143 -9.66 -4.38 15.22
C VAL A 143 -8.85 -5.01 16.35
N ASN A 144 -9.34 -6.12 16.88
CA ASN A 144 -8.60 -6.92 17.84
C ASN A 144 -7.74 -7.95 17.11
N LEU A 145 -6.41 -7.77 17.15
CA LEU A 145 -5.44 -8.66 16.53
C LEU A 145 -5.11 -9.90 17.38
N ASP A 146 -5.36 -9.87 18.70
CA ASP A 146 -5.08 -10.99 19.61
C ASP A 146 -5.86 -12.25 19.25
N HIS A 147 -7.05 -12.11 18.67
CA HIS A 147 -7.80 -13.25 18.17
C HIS A 147 -7.07 -14.07 17.10
N PHE A 148 -6.11 -13.46 16.43
CA PHE A 148 -5.39 -14.08 15.31
C PHE A 148 -3.94 -14.44 15.67
N TYR A 149 -3.31 -13.69 16.56
CA TYR A 149 -1.85 -13.75 16.75
C TYR A 149 -1.43 -13.88 18.22
N GLY A 150 -2.37 -13.79 19.18
CA GLY A 150 -2.01 -13.72 20.60
C GLY A 150 -1.31 -12.41 20.97
N PRO A 151 -0.75 -12.31 22.19
CA PRO A 151 -0.03 -11.11 22.63
C PRO A 151 1.16 -10.80 21.72
N HIS A 152 1.27 -9.56 21.24
CA HIS A 152 2.33 -9.08 20.37
C HIS A 152 2.48 -7.56 20.52
N GLN A 153 3.61 -7.03 20.10
CA GLN A 153 3.82 -5.59 19.98
C GLN A 153 3.73 -5.15 18.52
N LEU A 154 3.26 -3.93 18.29
CA LEU A 154 3.21 -3.33 16.97
C LEU A 154 4.19 -2.16 16.91
N VAL A 155 5.17 -2.25 16.01
CA VAL A 155 6.15 -1.19 15.75
C VAL A 155 5.81 -0.57 14.39
N GLN A 156 5.53 0.72 14.38
CA GLN A 156 5.23 1.44 13.15
C GLN A 156 6.46 1.50 12.24
N VAL A 157 6.30 1.11 10.99
CA VAL A 157 7.36 1.10 9.98
C VAL A 157 7.06 2.00 8.79
N PHE A 158 5.80 2.45 8.64
CA PHE A 158 5.40 3.42 7.61
C PHE A 158 4.11 4.16 8.02
N GLY A 159 4.01 5.46 7.64
CA GLY A 159 2.86 6.33 7.88
C GLY A 159 3.01 7.21 9.13
N SER A 160 2.00 8.02 9.43
CA SER A 160 1.94 8.82 10.66
C SER A 160 1.38 7.99 11.83
N SER A 161 1.67 8.40 13.07
CA SER A 161 1.32 7.64 14.26
C SER A 161 -0.19 7.52 14.45
N VAL A 162 -0.65 6.30 14.54
CA VAL A 162 -1.97 5.90 15.02
C VAL A 162 -1.80 5.32 16.42
N THR A 163 -2.72 5.64 17.31
CA THR A 163 -2.65 5.14 18.68
C THR A 163 -3.02 3.66 18.72
N LEU A 164 -2.16 2.85 19.34
CA LEU A 164 -2.43 1.45 19.66
C LEU A 164 -2.74 1.38 21.15
N GLU A 165 -3.91 0.85 21.50
CA GLU A 165 -4.32 0.60 22.87
C GLU A 165 -4.54 -0.91 23.04
N ASP A 166 -3.86 -1.54 24.00
CA ASP A 166 -4.06 -2.92 24.43
C ASP A 166 -4.15 -3.94 23.29
N ASN A 167 -3.18 -3.92 22.34
CA ASN A 167 -3.17 -4.77 21.14
C ASN A 167 -4.40 -4.62 20.23
N ARG A 168 -5.17 -3.56 20.42
CA ARG A 168 -6.28 -3.18 19.54
C ARG A 168 -5.82 -2.08 18.60
N LEU A 169 -5.98 -2.33 17.32
CA LEU A 169 -5.76 -1.34 16.28
C LEU A 169 -7.00 -0.48 16.17
N LYS A 170 -7.00 0.67 16.88
CA LYS A 170 -8.06 1.67 16.76
C LYS A 170 -7.58 2.84 15.94
N PHE A 171 -8.30 3.16 14.89
CA PHE A 171 -7.98 4.31 14.06
C PHE A 171 -9.24 4.95 13.47
N SER A 172 -9.14 6.23 13.22
CA SER A 172 -10.02 6.99 12.35
C SER A 172 -9.15 7.69 11.30
N ALA A 173 -9.69 7.93 10.13
CA ALA A 173 -8.99 8.62 9.06
C ALA A 173 -9.80 9.83 8.59
N SER A 174 -9.11 10.93 8.31
CA SER A 174 -9.72 12.14 7.75
C SER A 174 -9.84 12.10 6.22
N GLY A 175 -9.17 11.14 5.58
CA GLY A 175 -9.12 10.99 4.13
C GLY A 175 -8.47 9.69 3.69
N ALA A 176 -7.81 9.75 2.55
CA ALA A 176 -7.03 8.63 2.02
C ALA A 176 -5.67 8.57 2.75
N GLU A 177 -5.46 7.52 3.53
CA GLU A 177 -4.30 7.33 4.39
C GLU A 177 -3.78 5.90 4.31
N PHE A 178 -2.47 5.71 4.55
CA PHE A 178 -1.82 4.40 4.47
C PHE A 178 -0.80 4.21 5.59
N PHE A 179 -0.88 3.08 6.30
CA PHE A 179 -0.05 2.77 7.45
C PHE A 179 0.43 1.33 7.43
N VAL A 180 1.63 1.08 7.97
CA VAL A 180 2.17 -0.27 8.17
C VAL A 180 2.85 -0.39 9.51
N TRP A 181 2.52 -1.45 10.25
CA TRP A 181 3.20 -1.86 11.48
C TRP A 181 3.82 -3.24 11.31
N ARG A 182 4.97 -3.44 11.94
CA ARG A 182 5.55 -4.77 12.11
C ARG A 182 5.10 -5.34 13.44
N MET A 183 4.63 -6.58 13.43
CA MET A 183 4.39 -7.35 14.65
C MET A 183 5.71 -7.91 15.15
N THR A 184 5.97 -7.77 16.46
CA THR A 184 7.12 -8.33 17.15
C THR A 184 6.61 -9.10 18.37
N SER A 185 7.24 -10.23 18.67
CA SER A 185 7.01 -11.04 19.88
C SER A 185 7.54 -10.35 21.12
#